data_7cdadd75e403561f27ad2c36f40cfe42
#
_entry.id   7cdadd75e403561f27ad2c36f40cfe42
#
_cell.length_a   1.000
_cell.length_b   1.000
_cell.length_c   1.000
_cell.angle_alpha   90.00
_cell.angle_beta   90.00
_cell.angle_gamma   90.00
#
_symmetry.space_group_name_H-M   'P 1'
#
loop_
_entity.id
_entity.type
_entity.pdbx_description
1 polymer ?
#
loop_
_entity_poly.entity_id
_entity_poly.type
_entity_poly.pdbx_seq_one_letter_code
_entity_poly.pdbx_strand_id
1 'polypeptide(L)'
;MSSRRRFILGSLAVGAALVVGWGVLPARQRLHGSRPLPFEPGQSVFSGWLKIAADGSVIVQTPKSEMGQGVHTALAMVLADELDADWATVRVEHPPLDAIYNNQAMMIDGLPFHPDSMGMVKQLSAWLTAKSMREFGLQVTGGSSSLKDLWLPMREAGASARAMLLAAAAAQWGMKPEECTVRAGVVGHPSGKTATFGALATAAAQMPLPKTVVLKNPGQFSLVGKPMRRIEAATKGNGRAVFGLDLQLPNMLFASVRMCPTLGGKVEAFDAGGAQALSGVRKVLQVAGHHGGAAGVAVIADSPWLALKALAGVKVRWNETAGAASLSSPAALDSLASVLDNDEGLAYFTQGAVDDAFRTAARTVRAEYRAPWLAHMPLEPSNCT
;
A
#
# COMPACT_ATOMS: atom_id res chain seq x y z
N MET A 1 14.84 -14.25 -49.42
CA MET A 1 14.32 -13.40 -48.34
C MET A 1 15.14 -12.13 -48.28
N SER A 2 14.51 -10.93 -48.30
CA SER A 2 15.22 -9.66 -48.25
C SER A 2 15.98 -9.49 -46.90
N SER A 3 17.11 -8.80 -46.91
CA SER A 3 17.95 -8.52 -45.74
C SER A 3 17.12 -7.92 -44.56
N ARG A 4 16.16 -7.04 -44.85
CA ARG A 4 15.22 -6.47 -43.85
C ARG A 4 14.36 -7.51 -43.17
N ARG A 5 13.87 -8.52 -43.87
CA ARG A 5 13.04 -9.58 -43.32
C ARG A 5 13.84 -10.49 -42.39
N ARG A 6 15.09 -10.76 -42.73
CA ARG A 6 16.01 -11.51 -41.87
C ARG A 6 16.37 -10.73 -40.59
N PHE A 7 16.56 -9.44 -40.70
CA PHE A 7 16.82 -8.56 -39.57
C PHE A 7 15.61 -8.52 -38.60
N ILE A 8 14.40 -8.33 -39.11
CA ILE A 8 13.18 -8.29 -38.30
C ILE A 8 12.95 -9.64 -37.60
N LEU A 9 13.08 -10.76 -38.33
CA LEU A 9 12.92 -12.08 -37.74
C LEU A 9 14.01 -12.40 -36.71
N GLY A 10 15.26 -11.98 -36.96
CA GLY A 10 16.35 -12.12 -36.02
C GLY A 10 16.13 -11.30 -34.74
N SER A 11 15.68 -10.05 -34.89
CA SER A 11 15.37 -9.17 -33.75
C SER A 11 14.21 -9.72 -32.92
N LEU A 12 13.15 -10.26 -33.54
CA LEU A 12 12.05 -10.90 -32.86
C LEU A 12 12.50 -12.17 -32.13
N ALA A 13 13.35 -12.99 -32.74
CA ALA A 13 13.89 -14.19 -32.11
C ALA A 13 14.78 -13.85 -30.88
N VAL A 14 15.64 -12.85 -30.99
CA VAL A 14 16.46 -12.35 -29.88
C VAL A 14 15.57 -11.77 -28.77
N GLY A 15 14.58 -10.96 -29.14
CA GLY A 15 13.59 -10.42 -28.18
C GLY A 15 12.84 -11.51 -27.44
N ALA A 16 12.36 -12.53 -28.18
CA ALA A 16 11.68 -13.69 -27.59
C ALA A 16 12.61 -14.49 -26.64
N ALA A 17 13.87 -14.72 -27.07
CA ALA A 17 14.86 -15.42 -26.23
C ALA A 17 15.22 -14.64 -24.97
N LEU A 18 15.30 -13.30 -25.02
CA LEU A 18 15.52 -12.45 -23.87
C LEU A 18 14.32 -12.49 -22.91
N VAL A 19 13.09 -12.44 -23.45
CA VAL A 19 11.87 -12.55 -22.63
C VAL A 19 11.77 -13.92 -21.96
N VAL A 20 12.07 -15.00 -22.69
CA VAL A 20 12.09 -16.37 -22.14
C VAL A 20 13.21 -16.50 -21.11
N GLY A 21 14.42 -16.01 -21.41
CA GLY A 21 15.54 -16.04 -20.47
C GLY A 21 15.25 -15.24 -19.19
N TRP A 22 14.69 -14.04 -19.33
CA TRP A 22 14.24 -13.26 -18.18
C TRP A 22 13.10 -14.00 -17.45
N GLY A 23 12.21 -14.64 -18.18
CA GLY A 23 11.11 -15.45 -17.62
C GLY A 23 11.62 -16.57 -16.71
N VAL A 24 12.62 -17.32 -17.10
CA VAL A 24 13.14 -18.49 -16.36
C VAL A 24 13.95 -18.07 -15.10
N LEU A 25 14.54 -16.87 -15.09
CA LEU A 25 15.27 -16.40 -13.92
C LEU A 25 14.33 -16.21 -12.72
N PRO A 26 14.75 -16.58 -11.49
CA PRO A 26 13.95 -16.36 -10.30
C PRO A 26 13.65 -14.86 -10.12
N ALA A 27 12.52 -14.53 -9.52
CA ALA A 27 12.21 -13.17 -9.15
C ALA A 27 13.29 -12.62 -8.20
N ARG A 28 13.66 -11.36 -8.37
CA ARG A 28 14.60 -10.71 -7.44
C ARG A 28 14.01 -10.68 -6.04
N GLN A 29 14.85 -10.99 -5.06
CA GLN A 29 14.48 -10.85 -3.65
C GLN A 29 14.08 -9.40 -3.33
N ARG A 30 13.26 -9.24 -2.30
CA ARG A 30 12.78 -7.93 -1.82
C ARG A 30 13.49 -7.45 -0.55
N LEU A 31 14.59 -8.09 -0.11
CA LEU A 31 15.27 -7.72 1.14
C LEU A 31 16.11 -6.45 1.04
N HIS A 32 16.76 -6.23 -0.11
CA HIS A 32 17.58 -5.05 -0.32
C HIS A 32 17.04 -4.19 -1.46
N GLY A 33 16.93 -2.88 -1.21
CA GLY A 33 16.60 -1.89 -2.20
C GLY A 33 17.78 -1.51 -3.10
N SER A 34 17.49 -0.67 -4.06
CA SER A 34 18.50 -0.05 -4.95
C SER A 34 19.32 1.02 -4.23
N ARG A 35 18.80 1.55 -3.13
CA ARG A 35 19.42 2.57 -2.29
C ARG A 35 19.48 2.09 -0.84
N PRO A 36 20.54 2.46 -0.11
CA PRO A 36 20.59 2.20 1.32
C PRO A 36 19.50 3.01 2.03
N LEU A 37 18.95 2.45 3.11
CA LEU A 37 18.04 3.21 3.97
C LEU A 37 18.79 4.37 4.63
N PRO A 38 18.17 5.55 4.77
CA PRO A 38 18.69 6.59 5.62
C PRO A 38 18.72 6.10 7.07
N PHE A 39 19.77 6.41 7.81
CA PHE A 39 19.93 6.04 9.21
C PHE A 39 20.60 7.15 10.01
N GLU A 40 20.25 7.23 11.28
CA GLU A 40 20.85 8.16 12.22
C GLU A 40 22.06 7.54 12.93
N PRO A 41 22.93 8.34 13.54
CA PRO A 41 24.01 7.83 14.39
C PRO A 41 23.46 6.88 15.46
N GLY A 42 24.09 5.71 15.61
CA GLY A 42 23.65 4.68 16.53
C GLY A 42 22.61 3.70 15.97
N GLN A 43 22.16 3.85 14.74
CA GLN A 43 21.33 2.88 14.05
C GLN A 43 22.16 1.99 13.12
N SER A 44 21.78 0.72 13.02
CA SER A 44 22.37 -0.27 12.11
C SER A 44 21.31 -0.79 11.14
N VAL A 45 21.61 -0.78 9.84
CA VAL A 45 20.68 -1.24 8.78
C VAL A 45 20.89 -2.72 8.51
N PHE A 46 19.85 -3.53 8.62
CA PHE A 46 19.87 -4.98 8.36
C PHE A 46 19.36 -5.33 6.97
N SER A 47 18.37 -4.59 6.50
CA SER A 47 17.76 -4.77 5.17
C SER A 47 17.00 -3.50 4.77
N GLY A 48 16.33 -3.52 3.61
CA GLY A 48 15.41 -2.44 3.25
C GLY A 48 14.15 -2.34 4.14
N TRP A 49 13.97 -3.25 5.12
CA TRP A 49 12.78 -3.33 5.95
C TRP A 49 13.04 -3.06 7.43
N LEU A 50 14.29 -3.05 7.85
CA LEU A 50 14.62 -3.07 9.25
C LEU A 50 15.94 -2.35 9.57
N LYS A 51 15.87 -1.50 10.60
CA LYS A 51 17.03 -0.96 11.33
C LYS A 51 16.91 -1.35 12.81
N ILE A 52 18.04 -1.52 13.49
CA ILE A 52 18.10 -1.68 14.95
C ILE A 52 19.02 -0.61 15.51
N ALA A 53 18.55 0.10 16.52
CA ALA A 53 19.30 1.15 17.20
C ALA A 53 20.10 0.60 18.39
N ALA A 54 21.11 1.33 18.85
CA ALA A 54 21.97 0.96 19.96
C ALA A 54 21.20 0.82 21.29
N ASP A 55 20.05 1.50 21.43
CA ASP A 55 19.14 1.35 22.58
C ASP A 55 18.25 0.10 22.53
N GLY A 56 18.36 -0.69 21.46
CA GLY A 56 17.54 -1.88 21.22
C GLY A 56 16.23 -1.61 20.48
N SER A 57 15.94 -0.36 20.10
CA SER A 57 14.76 -0.05 19.30
C SER A 57 14.81 -0.73 17.94
N VAL A 58 13.73 -1.42 17.58
CA VAL A 58 13.52 -2.11 16.31
C VAL A 58 12.69 -1.22 15.40
N ILE A 59 13.29 -0.68 14.34
CA ILE A 59 12.69 0.31 13.47
C ILE A 59 12.28 -0.37 12.16
N VAL A 60 10.98 -0.63 12.04
CA VAL A 60 10.38 -1.33 10.90
C VAL A 60 9.98 -0.35 9.81
N GLN A 61 10.41 -0.61 8.59
CA GLN A 61 10.05 0.19 7.42
C GLN A 61 8.70 -0.28 6.85
N THR A 62 7.68 0.59 6.88
CA THR A 62 6.34 0.29 6.36
C THR A 62 6.01 1.16 5.16
N PRO A 63 6.02 0.60 3.94
CA PRO A 63 5.81 1.36 2.69
C PRO A 63 4.33 1.57 2.36
N LYS A 64 3.44 1.38 3.31
CA LYS A 64 1.99 1.49 3.14
C LYS A 64 1.46 2.64 3.98
N SER A 65 0.56 3.44 3.41
CA SER A 65 -0.08 4.54 4.13
C SER A 65 -1.05 4.02 5.19
N GLU A 66 -0.96 4.56 6.40
CA GLU A 66 -1.92 4.31 7.46
C GLU A 66 -3.12 5.24 7.28
N MET A 67 -4.28 4.67 7.01
CA MET A 67 -5.54 5.37 6.76
C MET A 67 -6.62 5.00 7.79
N GLY A 68 -6.19 4.50 8.95
CA GLY A 68 -7.06 3.99 10.00
C GLY A 68 -7.26 2.48 9.99
N GLN A 69 -6.74 1.76 8.99
CA GLN A 69 -6.88 0.30 8.86
C GLN A 69 -5.89 -0.51 9.71
N GLY A 70 -4.89 0.13 10.36
CA GLY A 70 -3.94 -0.54 11.26
C GLY A 70 -2.75 -1.20 10.55
N VAL A 71 -2.45 -0.82 9.32
CA VAL A 71 -1.41 -1.45 8.51
C VAL A 71 0.00 -1.31 9.09
N HIS A 72 0.31 -0.16 9.72
CA HIS A 72 1.60 0.07 10.36
C HIS A 72 1.84 -0.91 11.51
N THR A 73 0.84 -1.10 12.35
CA THR A 73 0.90 -2.07 13.45
C THR A 73 0.98 -3.50 12.93
N ALA A 74 0.12 -3.85 11.97
CA ALA A 74 0.03 -5.21 11.46
C ALA A 74 1.32 -5.67 10.75
N LEU A 75 1.92 -4.83 9.90
CA LEU A 75 3.18 -5.15 9.23
C LEU A 75 4.35 -5.23 10.21
N ALA A 76 4.39 -4.31 11.19
CA ALA A 76 5.41 -4.36 12.24
C ALA A 76 5.30 -5.62 13.10
N MET A 77 4.06 -6.07 13.42
CA MET A 77 3.83 -7.33 14.14
C MET A 77 4.39 -8.53 13.39
N VAL A 78 4.17 -8.61 12.08
CA VAL A 78 4.65 -9.72 11.25
C VAL A 78 6.19 -9.82 11.28
N LEU A 79 6.89 -8.71 11.12
CA LEU A 79 8.35 -8.67 11.17
C LEU A 79 8.87 -8.94 12.59
N ALA A 80 8.30 -8.26 13.59
CA ALA A 80 8.72 -8.37 14.98
C ALA A 80 8.52 -9.78 15.57
N ASP A 81 7.47 -10.49 15.14
CA ASP A 81 7.22 -11.86 15.52
C ASP A 81 8.33 -12.79 15.02
N GLU A 82 8.70 -12.72 13.74
CA GLU A 82 9.79 -13.53 13.18
C GLU A 82 11.16 -13.19 13.79
N LEU A 83 11.34 -11.93 14.18
CA LEU A 83 12.57 -11.45 14.82
C LEU A 83 12.67 -11.84 16.30
N ASP A 84 11.57 -12.19 16.96
CA ASP A 84 11.46 -12.32 18.42
C ASP A 84 11.79 -11.01 19.17
N ALA A 85 11.37 -9.87 18.61
CA ALA A 85 11.60 -8.55 19.19
C ALA A 85 10.74 -8.32 20.44
N ASP A 86 11.20 -7.45 21.32
CA ASP A 86 10.33 -6.86 22.34
C ASP A 86 9.39 -5.86 21.68
N TRP A 87 8.09 -6.13 21.69
CA TRP A 87 7.08 -5.27 21.07
C TRP A 87 7.12 -3.83 21.61
N ALA A 88 7.48 -3.61 22.87
CA ALA A 88 7.58 -2.28 23.44
C ALA A 88 8.65 -1.40 22.79
N THR A 89 9.67 -2.00 22.18
CA THR A 89 10.77 -1.30 21.51
C THR A 89 10.53 -1.08 20.01
N VAL A 90 9.46 -1.66 19.46
CA VAL A 90 9.15 -1.56 18.02
C VAL A 90 8.69 -0.16 17.66
N ARG A 91 9.27 0.38 16.60
CA ARG A 91 8.92 1.67 15.99
C ARG A 91 8.67 1.46 14.49
N VAL A 92 7.95 2.38 13.88
CA VAL A 92 7.61 2.34 12.46
C VAL A 92 8.09 3.61 11.79
N GLU A 93 8.71 3.48 10.63
CA GLU A 93 9.08 4.57 9.75
C GLU A 93 8.58 4.30 8.33
N HIS A 94 8.39 5.37 7.57
CA HIS A 94 8.08 5.29 6.14
C HIS A 94 9.39 5.25 5.34
N PRO A 95 9.62 4.23 4.50
CA PRO A 95 10.86 4.15 3.73
C PRO A 95 10.85 5.12 2.54
N PRO A 96 12.01 5.46 1.98
CA PRO A 96 12.10 6.14 0.70
C PRO A 96 11.51 5.28 -0.42
N LEU A 97 11.20 5.90 -1.58
CA LEU A 97 10.70 5.18 -2.75
C LEU A 97 11.76 4.21 -3.29
N ASP A 98 11.38 2.94 -3.40
CA ASP A 98 12.22 1.88 -3.99
C ASP A 98 11.34 0.75 -4.54
N ALA A 99 11.82 0.08 -5.58
CA ALA A 99 11.12 -1.01 -6.25
C ALA A 99 10.84 -2.22 -5.33
N ILE A 100 11.59 -2.42 -4.24
CA ILE A 100 11.32 -3.49 -3.28
C ILE A 100 9.95 -3.34 -2.59
N TYR A 101 9.40 -2.13 -2.56
CA TYR A 101 8.13 -1.79 -1.92
C TYR A 101 6.95 -1.78 -2.88
N ASN A 102 7.15 -2.05 -4.18
CA ASN A 102 6.09 -2.11 -5.17
C ASN A 102 5.01 -3.12 -4.77
N ASN A 103 3.74 -2.70 -4.91
CA ASN A 103 2.60 -3.53 -4.58
C ASN A 103 2.29 -4.51 -5.73
N GLN A 104 2.80 -5.72 -5.63
CA GLN A 104 2.61 -6.76 -6.63
C GLN A 104 1.22 -7.40 -6.53
N ALA A 105 0.73 -7.61 -5.30
CA ALA A 105 -0.54 -8.29 -5.06
C ALA A 105 -1.73 -7.53 -5.64
N MET A 106 -1.75 -6.20 -5.53
CA MET A 106 -2.80 -5.37 -6.11
C MET A 106 -2.90 -5.55 -7.64
N MET A 107 -1.77 -5.66 -8.32
CA MET A 107 -1.74 -5.84 -9.77
C MET A 107 -2.12 -7.24 -10.20
N ILE A 108 -1.79 -8.25 -9.39
CA ILE A 108 -2.22 -9.64 -9.60
C ILE A 108 -3.73 -9.77 -9.43
N ASP A 109 -4.29 -9.13 -8.41
CA ASP A 109 -5.73 -9.14 -8.13
C ASP A 109 -6.53 -8.39 -9.20
N GLY A 110 -5.91 -7.45 -9.91
CA GLY A 110 -6.48 -6.76 -11.08
C GLY A 110 -6.51 -7.57 -12.37
N LEU A 111 -5.94 -8.78 -12.41
CA LEU A 111 -6.01 -9.63 -13.59
C LEU A 111 -7.46 -10.13 -13.84
N PRO A 112 -7.88 -10.31 -15.10
CA PRO A 112 -9.25 -10.66 -15.45
C PRO A 112 -9.55 -12.15 -15.21
N PHE A 113 -9.28 -12.63 -14.00
CA PHE A 113 -9.55 -14.01 -13.59
C PHE A 113 -10.29 -14.04 -12.26
N HIS A 114 -11.25 -14.95 -12.14
CA HIS A 114 -11.90 -15.18 -10.86
C HIS A 114 -10.87 -15.59 -9.79
N PRO A 115 -10.99 -15.12 -8.53
CA PRO A 115 -10.03 -15.45 -7.46
C PRO A 115 -9.79 -16.95 -7.27
N ASP A 116 -10.83 -17.76 -7.37
CA ASP A 116 -10.78 -19.22 -7.16
C ASP A 116 -10.36 -20.02 -8.42
N SER A 117 -10.14 -19.35 -9.56
CA SER A 117 -9.64 -20.05 -10.75
C SER A 117 -8.23 -20.61 -10.50
N MET A 118 -8.02 -21.90 -10.74
CA MET A 118 -6.74 -22.61 -10.58
C MET A 118 -6.07 -22.90 -11.92
N GLY A 119 -6.55 -22.31 -13.01
CA GLY A 119 -6.05 -22.55 -14.37
C GLY A 119 -4.59 -22.13 -14.56
N MET A 120 -3.87 -22.89 -15.40
CA MET A 120 -2.46 -22.63 -15.73
C MET A 120 -2.23 -21.22 -16.30
N VAL A 121 -3.17 -20.71 -17.11
CA VAL A 121 -3.08 -19.36 -17.69
C VAL A 121 -3.09 -18.29 -16.59
N LYS A 122 -3.97 -18.42 -15.59
CA LYS A 122 -3.99 -17.52 -14.44
C LYS A 122 -2.68 -17.56 -13.66
N GLN A 123 -2.18 -18.76 -13.37
CA GLN A 123 -0.93 -18.92 -12.61
C GLN A 123 0.26 -18.31 -13.35
N LEU A 124 0.39 -18.54 -14.66
CA LEU A 124 1.43 -17.94 -15.48
C LEU A 124 1.29 -16.40 -15.56
N SER A 125 0.06 -15.91 -15.75
CA SER A 125 -0.21 -14.46 -15.78
C SER A 125 0.12 -13.81 -14.44
N ALA A 126 -0.27 -14.41 -13.33
CA ALA A 126 0.04 -13.92 -11.99
C ALA A 126 1.55 -13.90 -11.73
N TRP A 127 2.27 -14.95 -12.13
CA TRP A 127 3.72 -15.03 -12.00
C TRP A 127 4.44 -13.96 -12.84
N LEU A 128 4.06 -13.78 -14.11
CA LEU A 128 4.61 -12.76 -14.98
C LEU A 128 4.31 -11.34 -14.44
N THR A 129 3.09 -11.13 -13.95
CA THR A 129 2.68 -9.85 -13.35
C THR A 129 3.50 -9.56 -12.10
N ALA A 130 3.64 -10.52 -11.17
CA ALA A 130 4.45 -10.36 -9.98
C ALA A 130 5.89 -9.96 -10.33
N LYS A 131 6.49 -10.66 -11.28
CA LYS A 131 7.86 -10.44 -11.71
C LYS A 131 8.05 -9.07 -12.38
N SER A 132 7.13 -8.67 -13.26
CA SER A 132 7.16 -7.36 -13.91
C SER A 132 6.94 -6.23 -12.91
N MET A 133 5.96 -6.38 -12.01
CA MET A 133 5.63 -5.37 -11.01
C MET A 133 6.70 -5.22 -9.94
N ARG A 134 7.56 -6.23 -9.74
CA ARG A 134 8.74 -6.12 -8.88
C ARG A 134 9.68 -5.00 -9.36
N GLU A 135 9.80 -4.82 -10.68
CA GLU A 135 10.73 -3.83 -11.29
C GLU A 135 10.01 -2.53 -11.69
N PHE A 136 8.82 -2.63 -12.28
CA PHE A 136 8.10 -1.53 -12.92
C PHE A 136 6.78 -1.17 -12.23
N GLY A 137 6.50 -1.76 -11.08
CA GLY A 137 5.25 -1.54 -10.35
C GLY A 137 5.21 -0.20 -9.61
N LEU A 138 4.14 -0.04 -8.83
CA LEU A 138 3.87 1.16 -8.05
C LEU A 138 3.95 0.86 -6.55
N GLN A 139 4.55 1.79 -5.81
CA GLN A 139 4.45 1.82 -4.36
C GLN A 139 3.12 2.49 -3.99
N VAL A 140 2.10 1.67 -3.74
CA VAL A 140 0.72 2.12 -3.55
C VAL A 140 0.04 1.35 -2.42
N THR A 141 -0.90 2.01 -1.74
CA THR A 141 -1.78 1.41 -0.74
C THR A 141 -3.20 1.36 -1.27
N GLY A 142 -3.73 0.16 -1.48
CA GLY A 142 -5.07 -0.04 -2.04
C GLY A 142 -5.38 -1.50 -2.31
N GLY A 143 -6.64 -1.78 -2.70
CA GLY A 143 -7.10 -3.11 -3.08
C GLY A 143 -7.04 -4.16 -1.97
N SER A 144 -7.06 -3.76 -0.70
CA SER A 144 -6.94 -4.67 0.46
C SER A 144 -5.70 -5.58 0.40
N SER A 145 -4.64 -5.14 -0.28
CA SER A 145 -3.50 -5.97 -0.66
C SER A 145 -2.28 -5.85 0.26
N SER A 146 -2.27 -4.92 1.23
CA SER A 146 -1.06 -4.58 1.99
C SER A 146 -0.43 -5.76 2.71
N LEU A 147 -1.21 -6.53 3.49
CA LEU A 147 -0.71 -7.72 4.17
C LEU A 147 -0.46 -8.88 3.20
N LYS A 148 -1.32 -9.06 2.20
CA LYS A 148 -1.15 -10.08 1.16
C LYS A 148 0.18 -9.90 0.40
N ASP A 149 0.52 -8.66 0.04
CA ASP A 149 1.75 -8.31 -0.67
C ASP A 149 3.00 -8.46 0.22
N LEU A 150 2.89 -8.05 1.49
CA LEU A 150 4.05 -7.90 2.38
C LEU A 150 4.20 -8.99 3.44
N TRP A 151 3.29 -9.96 3.50
CA TRP A 151 3.36 -11.06 4.46
C TRP A 151 4.70 -11.79 4.42
N LEU A 152 5.10 -12.27 3.25
CA LEU A 152 6.36 -12.99 3.11
C LEU A 152 7.59 -12.09 3.23
N PRO A 153 7.68 -10.92 2.57
CA PRO A 153 8.82 -10.02 2.72
C PRO A 153 9.10 -9.57 4.15
N MET A 154 8.06 -9.28 4.94
CA MET A 154 8.22 -8.90 6.36
C MET A 154 8.72 -10.07 7.21
N ARG A 155 8.20 -11.26 6.97
CA ARG A 155 8.66 -12.47 7.66
C ARG A 155 10.11 -12.79 7.32
N GLU A 156 10.48 -12.76 6.04
CA GLU A 156 11.85 -12.99 5.58
C GLU A 156 12.83 -11.96 6.17
N ALA A 157 12.43 -10.69 6.25
CA ALA A 157 13.26 -9.63 6.84
C ALA A 157 13.49 -9.88 8.34
N GLY A 158 12.44 -10.20 9.09
CA GLY A 158 12.53 -10.53 10.53
C GLY A 158 13.40 -11.77 10.79
N ALA A 159 13.17 -12.85 10.06
CA ALA A 159 13.93 -14.09 10.20
C ALA A 159 15.40 -13.94 9.80
N SER A 160 15.68 -13.15 8.73
CA SER A 160 17.06 -12.84 8.31
C SER A 160 17.81 -12.06 9.39
N ALA A 161 17.19 -11.03 9.94
CA ALA A 161 17.80 -10.24 11.01
C ALA A 161 18.01 -11.06 12.28
N ARG A 162 17.07 -11.95 12.65
CA ARG A 162 17.25 -12.89 13.75
C ARG A 162 18.47 -13.78 13.53
N ALA A 163 18.64 -14.33 12.32
CA ALA A 163 19.80 -15.17 12.00
C ALA A 163 21.12 -14.39 12.08
N MET A 164 21.15 -13.14 11.61
CA MET A 164 22.32 -12.27 11.71
C MET A 164 22.68 -11.92 13.16
N LEU A 165 21.70 -11.67 14.02
CA LEU A 165 21.90 -11.43 15.46
C LEU A 165 22.43 -12.67 16.18
N LEU A 166 21.88 -13.85 15.88
CA LEU A 166 22.38 -15.12 16.41
C LEU A 166 23.82 -15.37 15.97
N ALA A 167 24.16 -15.14 14.70
CA ALA A 167 25.50 -15.29 14.18
C ALA A 167 26.51 -14.33 14.86
N ALA A 168 26.12 -13.07 15.07
CA ALA A 168 26.95 -12.08 15.73
C ALA A 168 27.23 -12.47 17.21
N ALA A 169 26.20 -12.87 17.94
CA ALA A 169 26.33 -13.32 19.32
C ALA A 169 27.20 -14.58 19.42
N ALA A 170 26.99 -15.56 18.56
CA ALA A 170 27.77 -16.78 18.50
C ALA A 170 29.25 -16.49 18.18
N ALA A 171 29.55 -15.64 17.21
CA ALA A 171 30.92 -15.22 16.91
C ALA A 171 31.59 -14.52 18.08
N GLN A 172 30.88 -13.61 18.78
CA GLN A 172 31.39 -12.91 19.95
C GLN A 172 31.68 -13.85 21.13
N TRP A 173 30.91 -14.93 21.26
CA TRP A 173 31.04 -15.87 22.38
C TRP A 173 31.88 -17.09 22.07
N GLY A 174 32.28 -17.32 20.81
CA GLY A 174 33.01 -18.50 20.34
C GLY A 174 32.12 -19.77 20.37
N MET A 175 30.83 -19.61 20.02
CA MET A 175 29.80 -20.66 20.06
C MET A 175 29.16 -20.83 18.69
N LYS A 176 28.27 -21.85 18.52
CA LYS A 176 27.54 -22.03 17.28
C LYS A 176 26.21 -21.26 17.32
N PRO A 177 25.79 -20.65 16.21
CA PRO A 177 24.50 -19.92 16.15
C PRO A 177 23.29 -20.77 16.55
N GLU A 178 23.31 -22.08 16.26
CA GLU A 178 22.23 -23.03 16.56
C GLU A 178 22.07 -23.30 18.07
N GLU A 179 23.09 -22.98 18.87
CA GLU A 179 23.05 -23.11 20.34
C GLU A 179 22.45 -21.85 21.00
N CYS A 180 22.29 -20.77 20.21
CA CYS A 180 21.74 -19.50 20.69
C CYS A 180 20.24 -19.43 20.43
N THR A 181 19.53 -18.71 21.28
CA THR A 181 18.09 -18.44 21.17
C THR A 181 17.81 -16.96 21.28
N VAL A 182 16.67 -16.52 20.73
CA VAL A 182 16.21 -15.12 20.90
C VAL A 182 14.89 -15.13 21.66
N ARG A 183 14.75 -14.18 22.58
CA ARG A 183 13.50 -13.92 23.27
C ARG A 183 13.39 -12.44 23.64
N ALA A 184 12.31 -11.79 23.22
CA ALA A 184 11.99 -10.40 23.56
C ALA A 184 13.18 -9.43 23.41
N GLY A 185 13.83 -9.45 22.23
CA GLY A 185 14.94 -8.54 21.92
C GLY A 185 16.30 -8.89 22.57
N VAL A 186 16.41 -10.08 23.18
CA VAL A 186 17.64 -10.56 23.82
C VAL A 186 18.05 -11.90 23.21
N VAL A 187 19.31 -11.99 22.78
CA VAL A 187 19.96 -13.26 22.43
C VAL A 187 20.52 -13.91 23.66
N GLY A 188 20.27 -15.19 23.86
CA GLY A 188 20.75 -15.98 24.99
C GLY A 188 21.38 -17.28 24.56
N HIS A 189 22.27 -17.82 25.43
CA HIS A 189 22.91 -19.12 25.28
C HIS A 189 22.76 -19.94 26.56
N PRO A 190 22.66 -21.27 26.55
CA PRO A 190 22.52 -22.12 27.74
C PRO A 190 23.65 -21.95 28.80
N SER A 191 24.81 -21.45 28.40
CA SER A 191 25.89 -21.09 29.32
C SER A 191 25.60 -19.87 30.21
N GLY A 192 24.43 -19.22 30.08
CA GLY A 192 24.07 -18.01 30.81
C GLY A 192 24.49 -16.70 30.14
N LYS A 193 25.22 -16.73 29.03
CA LYS A 193 25.56 -15.53 28.26
C LYS A 193 24.32 -14.93 27.61
N THR A 194 24.18 -13.60 27.68
CA THR A 194 23.09 -12.84 27.04
C THR A 194 23.62 -11.57 26.41
N ALA A 195 22.96 -11.10 25.37
CA ALA A 195 23.20 -9.79 24.76
C ALA A 195 21.91 -9.22 24.18
N THR A 196 21.68 -7.93 24.33
CA THR A 196 20.53 -7.23 23.74
C THR A 196 20.74 -7.02 22.25
N PHE A 197 19.65 -6.79 21.52
CA PHE A 197 19.72 -6.43 20.10
C PHE A 197 20.59 -5.19 19.88
N GLY A 198 20.46 -4.16 20.72
CA GLY A 198 21.25 -2.94 20.61
C GLY A 198 22.75 -3.18 20.74
N ALA A 199 23.16 -4.05 21.70
CA ALA A 199 24.56 -4.40 21.89
C ALA A 199 25.15 -5.18 20.70
N LEU A 200 24.33 -5.94 19.98
CA LEU A 200 24.73 -6.75 18.84
C LEU A 200 24.55 -6.05 17.49
N ALA A 201 23.77 -4.97 17.41
CA ALA A 201 23.27 -4.38 16.17
C ALA A 201 24.38 -4.09 15.15
N THR A 202 25.43 -3.42 15.59
CA THR A 202 26.56 -3.05 14.70
C THR A 202 27.29 -4.29 14.16
N ALA A 203 27.59 -5.26 15.02
CA ALA A 203 28.26 -6.49 14.61
C ALA A 203 27.34 -7.36 13.73
N ALA A 204 26.07 -7.47 14.10
CA ALA A 204 25.09 -8.24 13.36
C ALA A 204 24.85 -7.68 11.93
N ALA A 205 24.78 -6.37 11.78
CA ALA A 205 24.62 -5.73 10.46
C ALA A 205 25.79 -6.00 9.49
N GLN A 206 26.96 -6.42 10.00
CA GLN A 206 28.12 -6.84 9.20
C GLN A 206 28.12 -8.34 8.86
N MET A 207 27.22 -9.12 9.46
CA MET A 207 27.11 -10.54 9.16
C MET A 207 26.55 -10.75 7.75
N PRO A 208 27.01 -11.81 7.04
CA PRO A 208 26.47 -12.12 5.73
C PRO A 208 24.98 -12.42 5.83
N LEU A 209 24.22 -11.89 4.87
CA LEU A 209 22.80 -12.22 4.77
C LEU A 209 22.62 -13.73 4.51
N PRO A 210 21.79 -14.42 5.28
CA PRO A 210 21.56 -15.84 5.05
C PRO A 210 20.89 -16.07 3.68
N LYS A 211 21.37 -17.07 2.93
CA LYS A 211 20.79 -17.43 1.62
C LYS A 211 19.36 -17.93 1.73
N THR A 212 19.06 -18.61 2.83
CA THR A 212 17.74 -19.15 3.16
C THR A 212 17.48 -18.94 4.64
N VAL A 213 16.25 -18.63 5.00
CA VAL A 213 15.82 -18.49 6.39
C VAL A 213 14.70 -19.46 6.71
N VAL A 214 14.69 -19.95 7.94
CA VAL A 214 13.59 -20.77 8.46
C VAL A 214 12.57 -19.84 9.08
N LEU A 215 11.36 -19.81 8.50
CA LEU A 215 10.24 -19.04 9.02
C LEU A 215 9.54 -19.84 10.13
N LYS A 216 8.96 -19.15 11.09
CA LYS A 216 8.14 -19.72 12.15
C LYS A 216 6.90 -20.41 11.57
N ASN A 217 6.48 -21.51 12.16
CA ASN A 217 5.16 -22.06 11.90
C ASN A 217 4.08 -21.27 12.65
N PRO A 218 2.82 -21.28 12.20
CA PRO A 218 1.74 -20.52 12.85
C PRO A 218 1.60 -20.77 14.35
N GLY A 219 1.87 -21.99 14.83
CA GLY A 219 1.87 -22.31 16.27
C GLY A 219 2.99 -21.66 17.11
N GLN A 220 3.98 -21.09 16.46
CA GLN A 220 5.10 -20.40 17.11
C GLN A 220 4.92 -18.88 17.18
N PHE A 221 3.83 -18.34 16.61
CA PHE A 221 3.56 -16.91 16.64
C PHE A 221 3.22 -16.43 18.05
N SER A 222 3.89 -15.36 18.46
CA SER A 222 3.71 -14.72 19.76
C SER A 222 2.95 -13.38 19.68
N LEU A 223 3.06 -12.69 18.55
CA LEU A 223 2.42 -11.40 18.28
C LEU A 223 1.31 -11.52 17.22
N VAL A 224 1.56 -12.21 16.14
CA VAL A 224 0.59 -12.39 15.05
C VAL A 224 -0.65 -13.13 15.57
N GLY A 225 -1.82 -12.57 15.27
CA GLY A 225 -3.10 -13.09 15.78
C GLY A 225 -3.46 -12.67 17.19
N LYS A 226 -2.65 -11.82 17.84
CA LYS A 226 -2.95 -11.27 19.17
C LYS A 226 -3.50 -9.84 19.07
N PRO A 227 -4.39 -9.44 20.02
CA PRO A 227 -4.92 -8.08 20.05
C PRO A 227 -3.84 -7.13 20.59
N MET A 228 -3.17 -6.41 19.70
CA MET A 228 -2.16 -5.41 20.06
C MET A 228 -2.72 -3.99 19.91
N ARG A 229 -2.29 -3.08 20.79
CA ARG A 229 -2.58 -1.66 20.61
C ARG A 229 -1.88 -1.16 19.36
N ARG A 230 -2.54 -0.30 18.60
CA ARG A 230 -1.91 0.36 17.44
C ARG A 230 -0.72 1.19 17.90
N ILE A 231 0.39 1.12 17.16
CA ILE A 231 1.62 1.86 17.44
C ILE A 231 1.36 3.36 17.50
N GLU A 232 0.53 3.86 16.60
CA GLU A 232 0.18 5.27 16.48
C GLU A 232 -0.95 5.74 17.43
N ALA A 233 -1.60 4.83 18.16
CA ALA A 233 -2.80 5.16 18.94
C ALA A 233 -2.55 6.26 19.99
N ALA A 234 -1.40 6.24 20.66
CA ALA A 234 -1.09 7.21 21.69
C ALA A 234 -0.93 8.63 21.10
N THR A 235 -0.23 8.77 19.99
CA THR A 235 0.01 10.08 19.34
C THR A 235 -1.25 10.63 18.72
N LYS A 236 -2.09 9.78 18.10
CA LYS A 236 -3.39 10.18 17.54
C LYS A 236 -4.38 10.54 18.64
N GLY A 237 -4.42 9.77 19.73
CA GLY A 237 -5.38 10.00 20.83
C GLY A 237 -5.08 11.21 21.70
N ASN A 238 -3.84 11.70 21.75
CA ASN A 238 -3.43 12.86 22.54
C ASN A 238 -3.17 14.14 21.72
N GLY A 239 -3.52 14.12 20.42
CA GLY A 239 -3.39 15.28 19.53
C GLY A 239 -1.95 15.60 19.08
N ARG A 240 -0.99 14.69 19.26
CA ARG A 240 0.40 14.89 18.80
C ARG A 240 0.66 14.38 17.39
N ALA A 241 -0.28 13.66 16.80
CA ALA A 241 -0.14 13.22 15.42
C ALA A 241 -0.21 14.45 14.49
N VAL A 242 0.71 14.51 13.53
CA VAL A 242 0.77 15.58 12.53
C VAL A 242 0.17 15.04 11.23
N PHE A 243 -0.86 15.71 10.74
CA PHE A 243 -1.52 15.41 9.47
C PHE A 243 -1.14 16.44 8.41
N GLY A 244 -1.46 16.20 7.15
CA GLY A 244 -1.13 17.12 6.07
C GLY A 244 -1.66 18.53 6.27
N LEU A 245 -2.86 18.67 6.86
CA LEU A 245 -3.44 20.00 7.19
C LEU A 245 -2.70 20.75 8.30
N ASP A 246 -1.92 20.07 9.12
CA ASP A 246 -1.18 20.67 10.24
C ASP A 246 0.17 21.23 9.80
N LEU A 247 0.59 20.93 8.55
CA LEU A 247 1.86 21.40 8.03
C LEU A 247 1.84 22.92 7.84
N GLN A 248 2.83 23.60 8.40
CA GLN A 248 3.00 25.04 8.28
C GLN A 248 4.44 25.38 7.88
N LEU A 249 4.58 26.12 6.79
CA LEU A 249 5.86 26.63 6.30
C LEU A 249 5.89 28.17 6.43
N PRO A 250 7.08 28.79 6.55
CA PRO A 250 7.21 30.23 6.53
C PRO A 250 6.57 30.83 5.28
N ASN A 251 5.73 31.85 5.45
CA ASN A 251 5.02 32.55 4.37
C ASN A 251 4.07 31.65 3.54
N MET A 252 3.62 30.54 4.09
CA MET A 252 2.70 29.63 3.43
C MET A 252 1.36 30.32 3.16
N LEU A 253 0.82 30.09 1.96
CA LEU A 253 -0.53 30.48 1.58
C LEU A 253 -1.41 29.24 1.53
N PHE A 254 -2.70 29.43 1.76
CA PHE A 254 -3.69 28.36 1.81
C PHE A 254 -4.70 28.53 0.70
N ALA A 255 -5.06 27.42 0.05
CA ALA A 255 -6.10 27.42 -0.96
C ALA A 255 -7.26 26.51 -0.55
N SER A 256 -8.48 26.96 -0.77
CA SER A 256 -9.68 26.12 -0.75
C SER A 256 -10.27 26.09 -2.15
N VAL A 257 -10.71 24.90 -2.58
CA VAL A 257 -11.18 24.66 -3.94
C VAL A 257 -12.62 24.13 -3.91
N ARG A 258 -13.48 24.64 -4.79
CA ARG A 258 -14.81 24.07 -5.08
C ARG A 258 -14.79 23.56 -6.50
N MET A 259 -14.91 22.25 -6.64
CA MET A 259 -14.96 21.59 -7.95
C MET A 259 -16.40 21.56 -8.48
N CYS A 260 -16.54 21.46 -9.81
CA CYS A 260 -17.84 21.18 -10.41
C CYS A 260 -18.42 19.88 -9.84
N PRO A 261 -19.70 19.83 -9.46
CA PRO A 261 -20.32 18.63 -8.89
C PRO A 261 -20.41 17.47 -9.88
N THR A 262 -20.30 17.73 -11.19
CA THR A 262 -20.37 16.69 -12.21
C THR A 262 -18.98 16.38 -12.79
N LEU A 263 -18.68 15.09 -13.01
CA LEU A 263 -17.43 14.66 -13.63
C LEU A 263 -17.27 15.26 -15.02
N GLY A 264 -16.08 15.80 -15.31
CA GLY A 264 -15.79 16.47 -16.58
C GLY A 264 -16.45 17.84 -16.76
N GLY A 265 -17.22 18.31 -15.78
CA GLY A 265 -17.86 19.62 -15.79
C GLY A 265 -16.86 20.77 -15.77
N LYS A 266 -17.30 21.93 -16.26
CA LYS A 266 -16.46 23.13 -16.44
C LYS A 266 -17.05 24.32 -15.68
N VAL A 267 -16.19 25.25 -15.35
CA VAL A 267 -16.63 26.59 -14.90
C VAL A 267 -17.05 27.39 -16.14
N GLU A 268 -18.32 27.76 -16.22
CA GLU A 268 -18.82 28.66 -17.27
C GLU A 268 -18.50 30.10 -16.92
N ALA A 269 -18.83 30.50 -15.69
CA ALA A 269 -18.51 31.80 -15.14
C ALA A 269 -18.47 31.75 -13.62
N PHE A 270 -17.78 32.67 -13.00
CA PHE A 270 -17.85 32.86 -11.56
C PHE A 270 -17.80 34.34 -11.20
N ASP A 271 -18.48 34.68 -10.10
CA ASP A 271 -18.44 35.99 -9.50
C ASP A 271 -17.74 35.86 -8.15
N ALA A 272 -16.56 36.48 -8.03
CA ALA A 272 -15.78 36.52 -6.80
C ALA A 272 -16.49 37.36 -5.71
N GLY A 273 -17.45 38.23 -6.09
CA GLY A 273 -18.20 39.06 -5.16
C GLY A 273 -17.32 39.77 -4.16
N GLY A 274 -17.77 39.84 -2.89
CA GLY A 274 -16.99 40.37 -1.80
C GLY A 274 -15.78 39.53 -1.36
N ALA A 275 -15.63 38.29 -1.86
CA ALA A 275 -14.55 37.40 -1.45
C ALA A 275 -13.17 37.98 -1.76
N GLN A 276 -13.01 38.59 -2.95
CA GLN A 276 -11.76 39.21 -3.38
C GLN A 276 -11.39 40.44 -2.51
N ALA A 277 -12.37 41.11 -1.89
CA ALA A 277 -12.17 42.30 -1.06
C ALA A 277 -11.87 41.97 0.42
N LEU A 278 -12.02 40.70 0.82
CA LEU A 278 -11.71 40.30 2.21
C LEU A 278 -10.22 40.46 2.51
N SER A 279 -9.89 41.11 3.61
CA SER A 279 -8.50 41.28 4.07
C SER A 279 -7.87 39.89 4.27
N GLY A 280 -6.68 39.68 3.69
CA GLY A 280 -5.97 38.39 3.72
C GLY A 280 -6.36 37.43 2.61
N VAL A 281 -7.35 37.72 1.77
CA VAL A 281 -7.56 36.98 0.50
C VAL A 281 -6.58 37.52 -0.53
N ARG A 282 -5.82 36.60 -1.13
CA ARG A 282 -4.76 36.94 -2.10
C ARG A 282 -5.25 36.84 -3.54
N LYS A 283 -6.05 35.80 -3.84
CA LYS A 283 -6.54 35.57 -5.21
C LYS A 283 -7.78 34.68 -5.23
N VAL A 284 -8.68 34.93 -6.18
CA VAL A 284 -9.72 34.01 -6.59
C VAL A 284 -9.46 33.65 -8.06
N LEU A 285 -9.43 32.38 -8.39
CA LEU A 285 -9.06 31.92 -9.74
C LEU A 285 -9.82 30.66 -10.13
N GLN A 286 -9.94 30.45 -11.43
CA GLN A 286 -10.43 29.21 -12.00
C GLN A 286 -9.32 28.15 -12.00
N VAL A 287 -9.68 26.91 -11.66
CA VAL A 287 -8.83 25.73 -11.74
C VAL A 287 -9.31 24.86 -12.88
N ALA A 288 -8.42 24.54 -13.80
CA ALA A 288 -8.73 23.62 -14.90
C ALA A 288 -8.90 22.19 -14.41
N GLY A 289 -9.77 21.44 -15.04
CA GLY A 289 -9.84 19.98 -14.86
C GLY A 289 -8.64 19.30 -15.52
N HIS A 290 -8.08 18.31 -14.84
CA HIS A 290 -6.97 17.49 -15.33
C HIS A 290 -7.33 16.01 -15.31
N HIS A 291 -6.83 15.22 -16.26
CA HIS A 291 -6.98 13.77 -16.34
C HIS A 291 -8.42 13.25 -16.15
N GLY A 292 -9.40 13.95 -16.75
CA GLY A 292 -10.82 13.59 -16.63
C GLY A 292 -11.52 14.12 -15.36
N GLY A 293 -10.79 14.81 -14.48
CA GLY A 293 -11.37 15.52 -13.32
C GLY A 293 -12.17 16.76 -13.75
N ALA A 294 -13.08 17.20 -12.88
CA ALA A 294 -13.86 18.41 -13.09
C ALA A 294 -13.00 19.68 -12.91
N ALA A 295 -13.41 20.77 -13.57
CA ALA A 295 -12.86 22.10 -13.31
C ALA A 295 -13.43 22.68 -11.99
N GLY A 296 -12.78 23.70 -11.43
CA GLY A 296 -13.18 24.32 -10.17
C GLY A 296 -12.85 25.79 -10.06
N VAL A 297 -13.18 26.36 -8.92
CA VAL A 297 -12.76 27.69 -8.49
C VAL A 297 -12.04 27.59 -7.16
N ALA A 298 -10.89 28.25 -7.06
CA ALA A 298 -10.06 28.29 -5.86
C ALA A 298 -9.98 29.71 -5.27
N VAL A 299 -9.91 29.77 -3.95
CA VAL A 299 -9.57 30.99 -3.20
C VAL A 299 -8.26 30.74 -2.48
N ILE A 300 -7.29 31.65 -2.69
CA ILE A 300 -6.00 31.68 -1.99
C ILE A 300 -6.03 32.74 -0.92
N ALA A 301 -5.65 32.40 0.30
CA ALA A 301 -5.67 33.31 1.46
C ALA A 301 -4.56 33.00 2.46
N ASP A 302 -4.41 33.89 3.47
CA ASP A 302 -3.38 33.78 4.51
C ASP A 302 -3.68 32.70 5.57
N SER A 303 -4.90 32.14 5.58
CA SER A 303 -5.26 31.04 6.47
C SER A 303 -6.27 30.10 5.82
N PRO A 304 -6.32 28.81 6.24
CA PRO A 304 -7.28 27.83 5.72
C PRO A 304 -8.73 28.28 5.95
N TRP A 305 -9.00 28.80 7.14
CA TRP A 305 -10.35 29.27 7.49
C TRP A 305 -10.82 30.42 6.60
N LEU A 306 -9.92 31.40 6.33
CA LEU A 306 -10.24 32.55 5.48
C LEU A 306 -10.48 32.10 4.02
N ALA A 307 -9.63 31.17 3.50
CA ALA A 307 -9.82 30.61 2.16
C ALA A 307 -11.18 29.92 2.02
N LEU A 308 -11.56 29.10 3.02
CA LEU A 308 -12.84 28.38 3.03
C LEU A 308 -14.03 29.35 3.15
N LYS A 309 -13.96 30.31 4.07
CA LYS A 309 -15.00 31.32 4.28
C LYS A 309 -15.22 32.18 3.03
N ALA A 310 -14.14 32.64 2.42
CA ALA A 310 -14.21 33.43 1.19
C ALA A 310 -14.78 32.63 0.03
N LEU A 311 -14.38 31.35 -0.12
CA LEU A 311 -14.90 30.47 -1.15
C LEU A 311 -16.41 30.24 -1.03
N ALA A 312 -16.96 30.21 0.18
CA ALA A 312 -18.39 30.11 0.41
C ALA A 312 -19.19 31.29 -0.22
N GLY A 313 -18.57 32.47 -0.28
CA GLY A 313 -19.15 33.67 -0.91
C GLY A 313 -19.05 33.74 -2.43
N VAL A 314 -18.23 32.88 -3.06
CA VAL A 314 -18.07 32.87 -4.52
C VAL A 314 -19.26 32.20 -5.17
N LYS A 315 -19.90 32.90 -6.10
CA LYS A 315 -20.99 32.33 -6.93
C LYS A 315 -20.39 31.73 -8.19
N VAL A 316 -20.71 30.48 -8.48
CA VAL A 316 -20.16 29.77 -9.66
C VAL A 316 -21.31 29.26 -10.50
N ARG A 317 -21.26 29.53 -11.81
CA ARG A 317 -22.13 28.93 -12.81
C ARG A 317 -21.35 27.82 -13.50
N TRP A 318 -21.90 26.63 -13.44
CA TRP A 318 -21.28 25.42 -13.99
C TRP A 318 -21.83 25.11 -15.36
N ASN A 319 -20.98 24.63 -16.24
CA ASN A 319 -21.37 23.92 -17.45
C ASN A 319 -21.20 22.43 -17.18
N GLU A 320 -22.31 21.78 -16.86
CA GLU A 320 -22.34 20.35 -16.56
C GLU A 320 -22.34 19.54 -17.86
N THR A 321 -21.65 18.40 -17.86
CA THR A 321 -21.63 17.51 -19.02
C THR A 321 -23.01 16.95 -19.32
N ALA A 322 -23.42 17.01 -20.58
CA ALA A 322 -24.67 16.40 -21.04
C ALA A 322 -24.70 14.92 -20.69
N GLY A 323 -25.74 14.46 -20.04
CA GLY A 323 -25.90 13.09 -19.56
C GLY A 323 -25.50 12.88 -18.09
N ALA A 324 -24.62 13.69 -17.50
CA ALA A 324 -24.30 13.57 -16.08
C ALA A 324 -25.47 13.94 -15.16
N ALA A 325 -26.28 14.92 -15.57
CA ALA A 325 -27.51 15.31 -14.86
C ALA A 325 -28.60 14.22 -14.84
N SER A 326 -28.56 13.27 -15.78
CA SER A 326 -29.50 12.15 -15.85
C SER A 326 -29.06 10.91 -15.06
N LEU A 327 -27.80 10.86 -14.60
CA LEU A 327 -27.28 9.76 -13.79
C LEU A 327 -27.78 9.92 -12.35
N SER A 328 -28.63 9.01 -11.93
CA SER A 328 -29.06 8.90 -10.53
C SER A 328 -28.96 7.46 -10.07
N SER A 329 -28.67 7.24 -8.78
CA SER A 329 -28.61 5.88 -8.24
C SER A 329 -29.92 5.10 -8.43
N PRO A 330 -31.12 5.68 -8.23
CA PRO A 330 -32.36 4.96 -8.52
C PRO A 330 -32.48 4.52 -9.97
N ALA A 331 -32.29 5.42 -10.96
CA ALA A 331 -32.41 5.09 -12.36
C ALA A 331 -31.39 4.03 -12.81
N ALA A 332 -30.17 4.10 -12.30
CA ALA A 332 -29.13 3.12 -12.59
C ALA A 332 -29.45 1.74 -11.96
N LEU A 333 -29.97 1.70 -10.74
CA LEU A 333 -30.39 0.46 -10.09
C LEU A 333 -31.60 -0.19 -10.80
N ASP A 334 -32.56 0.61 -11.27
CA ASP A 334 -33.69 0.12 -12.06
C ASP A 334 -33.21 -0.46 -13.40
N SER A 335 -32.26 0.20 -14.06
CA SER A 335 -31.64 -0.32 -15.27
C SER A 335 -30.92 -1.64 -15.04
N LEU A 336 -30.13 -1.76 -13.94
CA LEU A 336 -29.45 -3.01 -13.59
C LEU A 336 -30.43 -4.14 -13.26
N ALA A 337 -31.53 -3.84 -12.55
CA ALA A 337 -32.57 -4.82 -12.27
C ALA A 337 -33.23 -5.33 -13.56
N SER A 338 -33.51 -4.43 -14.51
CA SER A 338 -34.04 -4.82 -15.83
C SER A 338 -33.10 -5.74 -16.61
N VAL A 339 -31.77 -5.50 -16.53
CA VAL A 339 -30.78 -6.37 -17.17
C VAL A 339 -30.77 -7.78 -16.54
N LEU A 340 -30.90 -7.89 -15.22
CA LEU A 340 -30.98 -9.20 -14.55
C LEU A 340 -32.16 -10.04 -15.01
N ASP A 341 -33.27 -9.43 -15.39
CA ASP A 341 -34.47 -10.13 -15.84
C ASP A 341 -34.48 -10.47 -17.34
N ASN A 342 -33.76 -9.68 -18.17
CA ASN A 342 -33.93 -9.72 -19.62
C ASN A 342 -32.66 -10.16 -20.39
N ASP A 343 -31.47 -10.16 -19.78
CA ASP A 343 -30.21 -10.46 -20.46
C ASP A 343 -29.57 -11.74 -19.92
N GLU A 344 -28.98 -12.54 -20.83
CA GLU A 344 -28.30 -13.80 -20.48
C GLU A 344 -26.94 -13.55 -19.83
N GLY A 345 -26.39 -12.51 -19.64
CA GLY A 345 -25.10 -12.24 -19.00
C GLY A 345 -23.92 -13.10 -19.51
N LEU A 346 -22.73 -12.71 -19.18
CA LEU A 346 -21.50 -13.49 -19.47
C LEU A 346 -21.11 -14.31 -18.24
N ALA A 347 -20.89 -15.61 -18.43
CA ALA A 347 -20.36 -16.45 -17.37
C ALA A 347 -18.90 -16.09 -17.09
N TYR A 348 -18.68 -15.38 -15.99
CA TYR A 348 -17.34 -15.03 -15.51
C TYR A 348 -16.63 -16.20 -14.83
N PHE A 349 -17.40 -17.01 -14.10
CA PHE A 349 -16.90 -18.21 -13.42
C PHE A 349 -18.04 -19.20 -13.24
N THR A 350 -17.77 -20.48 -13.48
CA THR A 350 -18.77 -21.56 -13.30
C THR A 350 -18.14 -22.65 -12.44
N GLN A 351 -18.87 -23.09 -11.41
CA GLN A 351 -18.50 -24.21 -10.56
C GLN A 351 -19.73 -25.08 -10.27
N GLY A 352 -19.65 -26.36 -10.55
CA GLY A 352 -20.74 -27.29 -10.41
C GLY A 352 -21.81 -27.18 -11.51
N ALA A 353 -22.93 -27.87 -11.33
CA ALA A 353 -24.08 -27.88 -12.23
C ALA A 353 -25.24 -27.07 -11.63
N VAL A 354 -25.15 -25.74 -11.78
CA VAL A 354 -26.07 -24.80 -11.11
C VAL A 354 -27.53 -24.99 -11.56
N ASP A 355 -27.76 -25.13 -12.87
CA ASP A 355 -29.09 -25.30 -13.45
C ASP A 355 -29.74 -26.62 -12.97
N ASP A 356 -28.96 -27.69 -12.88
CA ASP A 356 -29.43 -28.95 -12.35
C ASP A 356 -29.79 -28.84 -10.87
N ALA A 357 -28.99 -28.13 -10.10
CA ALA A 357 -29.25 -27.89 -8.69
C ALA A 357 -30.58 -27.11 -8.49
N PHE A 358 -30.84 -26.07 -9.28
CA PHE A 358 -32.12 -25.37 -9.23
C PHE A 358 -33.29 -26.23 -9.64
N ARG A 359 -33.14 -27.07 -10.68
CA ARG A 359 -34.20 -27.93 -11.19
C ARG A 359 -34.60 -29.03 -10.18
N THR A 360 -33.63 -29.55 -9.42
CA THR A 360 -33.84 -30.65 -8.46
C THR A 360 -33.99 -30.19 -7.02
N ALA A 361 -33.92 -28.91 -6.76
CA ALA A 361 -34.03 -28.36 -5.41
C ALA A 361 -35.41 -28.61 -4.79
N ALA A 362 -35.45 -29.14 -3.57
CA ALA A 362 -36.69 -29.30 -2.80
C ALA A 362 -37.36 -27.96 -2.44
N ARG A 363 -36.57 -26.87 -2.38
CA ARG A 363 -37.04 -25.51 -2.11
C ARG A 363 -36.11 -24.50 -2.76
N THR A 364 -36.67 -23.50 -3.42
CA THR A 364 -35.95 -22.34 -3.95
C THR A 364 -36.37 -21.08 -3.20
N VAL A 365 -35.39 -20.25 -2.83
CA VAL A 365 -35.61 -18.92 -2.23
C VAL A 365 -35.08 -17.87 -3.21
N ARG A 366 -35.87 -16.89 -3.52
CA ARG A 366 -35.52 -15.77 -4.40
C ARG A 366 -35.52 -14.46 -3.61
N ALA A 367 -34.49 -13.65 -3.78
CA ALA A 367 -34.40 -12.32 -3.18
C ALA A 367 -33.63 -11.39 -4.12
N GLU A 368 -34.04 -10.12 -4.14
CA GLU A 368 -33.34 -9.05 -4.85
C GLU A 368 -32.70 -8.12 -3.82
N TYR A 369 -31.43 -7.80 -4.01
CA TYR A 369 -30.67 -6.88 -3.17
C TYR A 369 -30.16 -5.73 -4.01
N ARG A 370 -30.40 -4.50 -3.56
CA ARG A 370 -29.97 -3.27 -4.23
C ARG A 370 -29.01 -2.51 -3.33
N ALA A 371 -27.82 -2.19 -3.86
CA ALA A 371 -26.81 -1.38 -3.17
C ALA A 371 -26.52 -0.13 -4.02
N PRO A 372 -26.81 1.08 -3.51
CA PRO A 372 -26.51 2.32 -4.23
C PRO A 372 -25.00 2.58 -4.22
N TRP A 373 -24.55 3.37 -5.19
CA TRP A 373 -23.18 3.90 -5.14
C TRP A 373 -23.06 4.89 -3.98
N LEU A 374 -22.02 4.68 -3.16
CA LEU A 374 -21.71 5.56 -2.04
C LEU A 374 -20.43 6.33 -2.37
N ALA A 375 -20.38 7.61 -2.02
CA ALA A 375 -19.16 8.38 -2.09
C ALA A 375 -18.18 7.90 -1.02
N HIS A 376 -16.91 7.75 -1.39
CA HIS A 376 -15.84 7.59 -0.43
C HIS A 376 -15.62 8.93 0.28
N MET A 377 -15.93 9.00 1.57
CA MET A 377 -15.74 10.19 2.39
C MET A 377 -14.70 9.91 3.48
N PRO A 378 -13.41 10.17 3.23
CA PRO A 378 -12.41 10.07 4.28
C PRO A 378 -12.67 11.13 5.35
N LEU A 379 -12.48 10.75 6.62
CA LEU A 379 -12.62 11.72 7.74
C LEU A 379 -11.49 12.74 7.74
N GLU A 380 -10.30 12.37 7.27
CA GLU A 380 -9.23 13.32 7.01
C GLU A 380 -9.53 14.06 5.70
N PRO A 381 -9.67 15.41 5.72
CA PRO A 381 -9.90 16.18 4.51
C PRO A 381 -8.75 16.02 3.53
N SER A 382 -9.08 15.79 2.25
CA SER A 382 -8.06 15.72 1.19
C SER A 382 -7.29 17.04 1.10
N ASN A 383 -5.97 16.97 1.17
CA ASN A 383 -5.08 18.12 1.12
C ASN A 383 -3.82 17.80 0.32
N CYS A 384 -3.09 18.84 -0.05
CA CYS A 384 -1.81 18.75 -0.74
C CYS A 384 -0.98 19.98 -0.37
N THR A 385 0.30 19.76 -0.02
CA THR A 385 1.26 20.83 0.27
C THR A 385 2.47 20.71 -0.62
#